data_eff0a7aaa9870dcf24996871b9f6fe8c
#
_entry.id   eff0a7aaa9870dcf24996871b9f6fe8c
#
_cell.length_a   1.000
_cell.length_b   1.000
_cell.length_c   1.000
_cell.angle_alpha   90.00
_cell.angle_beta   90.00
_cell.angle_gamma   90.00
#
_symmetry.space_group_name_H-M   'P 1'
#
loop_
_entity.id
_entity.type
_entity.pdbx_description
1 polymer ?
#
loop_
_entity_poly.entity_id
_entity_poly.type
_entity_poly.pdbx_seq_one_letter_code
_entity_poly.pdbx_strand_id
1 'polypeptide(L)'
;MPVPAIEYSDERLSNGLRLLVAEDHLAPVVAVHVWYNVGSKHEVPGKTGFAHLFEHVMFQGSANVGKAEHMALVQAAGGTLNGTTWLDRTNYYETLPSHQTELALWLEADRMGTLLDALSQENLDNQREVVKNEKRWSYDNRPYGSWQEKVFG
;
A
#
# COMPACT_ATOMS: atom_id res chain seq x y z
N MET A 1 -8.15 -28.26 17.88
CA MET A 1 -8.19 -28.60 16.46
C MET A 1 -6.84 -28.18 15.86
N PRO A 2 -6.20 -28.98 15.02
CA PRO A 2 -5.03 -28.52 14.30
C PRO A 2 -5.42 -27.35 13.38
N VAL A 3 -4.57 -26.34 13.30
CA VAL A 3 -4.75 -25.24 12.33
C VAL A 3 -4.58 -25.85 10.94
N PRO A 4 -5.54 -25.67 10.00
CA PRO A 4 -5.38 -26.18 8.66
C PRO A 4 -4.14 -25.55 7.99
N ALA A 5 -3.33 -26.34 7.32
CA ALA A 5 -2.25 -25.86 6.50
C ALA A 5 -2.85 -25.12 5.26
N ILE A 6 -2.36 -23.92 4.98
CA ILE A 6 -2.68 -23.22 3.74
C ILE A 6 -1.70 -23.70 2.69
N GLU A 7 -2.21 -24.32 1.63
CA GLU A 7 -1.42 -24.68 0.46
C GLU A 7 -1.25 -23.44 -0.43
N TYR A 8 -0.03 -23.21 -0.92
CA TYR A 8 0.27 -22.09 -1.81
C TYR A 8 1.43 -22.44 -2.74
N SER A 9 1.46 -21.81 -3.91
CA SER A 9 2.65 -21.80 -4.77
C SER A 9 3.55 -20.61 -4.39
N ASP A 10 4.87 -20.80 -4.56
CA ASP A 10 5.90 -19.79 -4.30
C ASP A 10 6.83 -19.73 -5.50
N GLU A 11 6.73 -18.67 -6.26
CA GLU A 11 7.44 -18.49 -7.52
C GLU A 11 8.25 -17.20 -7.50
N ARG A 12 9.31 -17.16 -8.30
CA ARG A 12 10.10 -15.97 -8.55
C ARG A 12 10.08 -15.64 -10.03
N LEU A 13 9.56 -14.46 -10.35
CA LEU A 13 9.53 -13.98 -11.73
C LEU A 13 10.93 -13.55 -12.20
N SER A 14 11.12 -13.43 -13.52
CA SER A 14 12.41 -13.07 -14.13
C SER A 14 12.97 -11.70 -13.68
N ASN A 15 12.08 -10.78 -13.27
CA ASN A 15 12.45 -9.48 -12.72
C ASN A 15 12.79 -9.52 -11.21
N GLY A 16 12.73 -10.70 -10.57
CA GLY A 16 13.02 -10.90 -9.16
C GLY A 16 11.82 -10.79 -8.22
N LEU A 17 10.64 -10.40 -8.71
CA LEU A 17 9.43 -10.35 -7.91
C LEU A 17 9.06 -11.76 -7.41
N ARG A 18 8.81 -11.89 -6.12
CA ARG A 18 8.29 -13.13 -5.51
C ARG A 18 6.78 -13.12 -5.56
N LEU A 19 6.20 -14.18 -6.10
CA LEU A 19 4.77 -14.38 -6.23
C LEU A 19 4.33 -15.54 -5.33
N LEU A 20 3.39 -15.28 -4.45
CA LEU A 20 2.73 -16.31 -3.63
C LEU A 20 1.26 -16.37 -4.05
N VAL A 21 0.78 -17.55 -4.41
CA VAL A 21 -0.61 -17.77 -4.78
C VAL A 21 -1.19 -18.89 -3.93
N ALA A 22 -2.26 -18.57 -3.19
CA ALA A 22 -3.06 -19.53 -2.45
C ALA A 22 -4.46 -19.56 -3.05
N GLU A 23 -4.86 -20.71 -3.60
CA GLU A 23 -6.18 -20.87 -4.19
C GLU A 23 -7.20 -21.28 -3.12
N ASP A 24 -8.29 -20.50 -3.05
CA ASP A 24 -9.47 -20.82 -2.24
C ASP A 24 -10.73 -20.50 -3.05
N HIS A 25 -11.50 -21.51 -3.35
CA HIS A 25 -12.72 -21.40 -4.16
C HIS A 25 -14.01 -21.30 -3.34
N LEU A 26 -13.94 -21.09 -2.01
CA LEU A 26 -15.10 -20.98 -1.14
C LEU A 26 -15.92 -19.71 -1.41
N ALA A 27 -15.29 -18.65 -1.93
CA ALA A 27 -15.96 -17.41 -2.30
C ALA A 27 -15.42 -16.87 -3.64
N PRO A 28 -16.26 -16.22 -4.46
CA PRO A 28 -15.86 -15.67 -5.75
C PRO A 28 -15.14 -14.32 -5.60
N VAL A 29 -14.09 -14.27 -4.80
CA VAL A 29 -13.31 -13.08 -4.52
C VAL A 29 -11.81 -13.36 -4.73
N VAL A 30 -11.06 -12.31 -5.00
CA VAL A 30 -9.59 -12.32 -5.02
C VAL A 30 -9.07 -11.25 -4.07
N ALA A 31 -8.02 -11.57 -3.33
CA ALA A 31 -7.25 -10.59 -2.57
C ALA A 31 -5.86 -10.47 -3.19
N VAL A 32 -5.51 -9.28 -3.64
CA VAL A 32 -4.19 -8.95 -4.16
C VAL A 32 -3.44 -8.14 -3.11
N HIS A 33 -2.25 -8.61 -2.71
CA HIS A 33 -1.39 -7.96 -1.74
C HIS A 33 -0.02 -7.70 -2.34
N VAL A 34 0.40 -6.45 -2.38
CA VAL A 34 1.77 -6.08 -2.78
C VAL A 34 2.55 -5.62 -1.56
N TRP A 35 3.72 -6.22 -1.32
CA TRP A 35 4.57 -5.97 -0.17
C TRP A 35 5.90 -5.38 -0.60
N TYR A 36 6.22 -4.22 -0.05
CA TYR A 36 7.52 -3.57 -0.19
C TYR A 36 8.31 -3.76 1.10
N ASN A 37 9.51 -4.30 1.02
CA ASN A 37 10.43 -4.45 2.15
C ASN A 37 11.08 -3.10 2.50
N VAL A 38 10.26 -2.09 2.71
CA VAL A 38 10.63 -0.72 3.07
C VAL A 38 9.65 -0.20 4.12
N GLY A 39 10.15 0.32 5.22
CA GLY A 39 9.38 0.90 6.30
C GLY A 39 10.20 1.92 7.08
N SER A 40 9.68 2.42 8.21
CA SER A 40 10.30 3.51 8.94
C SER A 40 11.71 3.21 9.47
N LYS A 41 12.08 1.94 9.71
CA LYS A 41 13.44 1.56 10.11
C LYS A 41 14.52 1.88 9.06
N HIS A 42 14.13 2.09 7.80
CA HIS A 42 15.05 2.42 6.70
C HIS A 42 15.23 3.93 6.53
N GLU A 43 14.50 4.73 7.29
CA GLU A 43 14.59 6.18 7.24
C GLU A 43 15.89 6.68 7.86
N VAL A 44 16.37 7.80 7.36
CA VAL A 44 17.58 8.43 7.91
C VAL A 44 17.20 9.61 8.82
N PRO A 45 18.01 9.93 9.82
CA PRO A 45 17.77 11.09 10.69
C PRO A 45 17.51 12.38 9.90
N GLY A 46 16.45 13.11 10.27
CA GLY A 46 16.00 14.32 9.59
C GLY A 46 15.08 14.09 8.40
N LYS A 47 14.80 12.82 8.03
CA LYS A 47 13.87 12.44 6.97
C LYS A 47 12.86 11.39 7.45
N THR A 48 12.43 11.50 8.70
CA THR A 48 11.43 10.59 9.29
C THR A 48 10.04 10.88 8.75
N GLY A 49 9.24 9.80 8.56
CA GLY A 49 7.89 9.86 7.98
C GLY A 49 7.86 9.69 6.46
N PHE A 50 9.00 9.44 5.81
CA PHE A 50 9.04 9.24 4.34
C PHE A 50 8.33 7.97 3.90
N ALA A 51 8.47 6.87 4.65
CA ALA A 51 7.78 5.62 4.30
C ALA A 51 6.26 5.79 4.30
N HIS A 52 5.71 6.46 5.32
CA HIS A 52 4.30 6.80 5.39
C HIS A 52 3.87 7.82 4.31
N LEU A 53 4.70 8.81 4.03
CA LEU A 53 4.44 9.74 2.93
C LEU A 53 4.34 9.01 1.58
N PHE A 54 5.24 8.07 1.31
CA PHE A 54 5.18 7.28 0.08
C PHE A 54 3.96 6.37 0.02
N GLU A 55 3.47 5.85 1.15
CA GLU A 55 2.19 5.16 1.19
C GLU A 55 1.07 6.02 0.61
N HIS A 56 0.97 7.29 1.04
CA HIS A 56 -0.02 8.24 0.51
C HIS A 56 0.22 8.59 -0.96
N VAL A 57 1.47 8.80 -1.35
CA VAL A 57 1.85 9.14 -2.73
C VAL A 57 1.43 8.06 -3.71
N MET A 58 1.47 6.79 -3.32
CA MET A 58 1.05 5.66 -4.15
C MET A 58 -0.42 5.69 -4.57
N PHE A 59 -1.25 6.54 -3.96
CA PHE A 59 -2.65 6.74 -4.33
C PHE A 59 -2.88 8.03 -5.16
N GLN A 60 -1.81 8.74 -5.53
CA GLN A 60 -1.94 10.02 -6.25
C GLN A 60 -2.04 9.89 -7.76
N GLY A 61 -2.04 8.67 -8.28
CA GLY A 61 -2.12 8.37 -9.71
C GLY A 61 -0.82 7.82 -10.27
N SER A 62 -0.86 7.46 -11.53
CA SER A 62 0.21 6.90 -12.33
C SER A 62 0.06 7.37 -13.78
N ALA A 63 0.86 6.88 -14.72
CA ALA A 63 0.78 7.39 -16.10
C ALA A 63 -0.60 7.15 -16.76
N ASN A 64 -1.26 6.05 -16.41
CA ASN A 64 -2.55 5.67 -17.02
C ASN A 64 -3.75 5.77 -16.07
N VAL A 65 -3.51 6.09 -14.79
CA VAL A 65 -4.55 6.18 -13.76
C VAL A 65 -4.47 7.55 -13.09
N GLY A 66 -5.55 8.31 -13.16
CA GLY A 66 -5.62 9.64 -12.59
C GLY A 66 -5.60 9.65 -11.05
N LYS A 67 -5.43 10.85 -10.48
CA LYS A 67 -5.48 11.06 -9.03
C LYS A 67 -6.79 10.52 -8.45
N ALA A 68 -6.68 9.68 -7.40
CA ALA A 68 -7.80 8.99 -6.74
C ALA A 68 -8.60 8.02 -7.64
N GLU A 69 -8.26 7.88 -8.90
CA GLU A 69 -8.97 7.01 -9.83
C GLU A 69 -8.76 5.53 -9.50
N HIS A 70 -7.58 5.14 -9.03
CA HIS A 70 -7.33 3.78 -8.55
C HIS A 70 -8.40 3.33 -7.53
N MET A 71 -8.63 4.15 -6.52
CA MET A 71 -9.67 3.88 -5.50
C MET A 71 -11.07 3.81 -6.11
N ALA A 72 -11.39 4.75 -7.01
CA ALA A 72 -12.69 4.80 -7.67
C ALA A 72 -12.95 3.56 -8.55
N LEU A 73 -11.95 3.07 -9.28
CA LEU A 73 -12.04 1.88 -10.12
C LEU A 73 -12.26 0.61 -9.29
N VAL A 74 -11.50 0.44 -8.21
CA VAL A 74 -11.67 -0.71 -7.29
C VAL A 74 -13.05 -0.70 -6.64
N GLN A 75 -13.51 0.46 -6.16
CA GLN A 75 -14.84 0.59 -5.55
C GLN A 75 -15.97 0.38 -6.57
N ALA A 76 -15.83 0.92 -7.79
CA ALA A 76 -16.80 0.69 -8.86
C ALA A 76 -16.88 -0.79 -9.28
N ALA A 77 -15.78 -1.52 -9.18
CA ALA A 77 -15.73 -2.96 -9.39
C ALA A 77 -16.29 -3.79 -8.22
N GLY A 78 -16.77 -3.14 -7.16
CA GLY A 78 -17.31 -3.81 -5.96
C GLY A 78 -16.24 -4.25 -4.97
N GLY A 79 -15.04 -3.71 -5.06
CA GLY A 79 -13.91 -4.03 -4.20
C GLY A 79 -13.67 -3.02 -3.08
N THR A 80 -12.68 -3.34 -2.27
CA THR A 80 -12.11 -2.50 -1.21
C THR A 80 -10.60 -2.52 -1.32
N LEU A 81 -9.93 -1.45 -0.90
CA LEU A 81 -8.47 -1.35 -0.89
C LEU A 81 -7.97 -0.54 0.30
N ASN A 82 -6.71 -0.76 0.66
CA ASN A 82 -6.02 0.05 1.65
C ASN A 82 -4.49 -0.07 1.49
N GLY A 83 -3.75 0.78 2.20
CA GLY A 83 -2.32 0.69 2.40
C GLY A 83 -1.98 0.72 3.88
N THR A 84 -0.82 0.20 4.26
CA THR A 84 -0.27 0.33 5.61
C THR A 84 1.24 0.41 5.59
N THR A 85 1.81 1.25 6.46
CA THR A 85 3.24 1.34 6.70
C THR A 85 3.57 0.89 8.13
N TRP A 86 4.66 0.14 8.27
CA TRP A 86 5.19 -0.30 9.56
C TRP A 86 6.71 -0.09 9.60
N LEU A 87 7.35 -0.62 10.63
CA LEU A 87 8.80 -0.46 10.82
C LEU A 87 9.63 -1.01 9.66
N ASP A 88 9.25 -2.14 9.09
CA ASP A 88 10.02 -2.91 8.11
C ASP A 88 9.33 -3.12 6.78
N ARG A 89 8.09 -2.68 6.63
CA ARG A 89 7.28 -2.91 5.43
C ARG A 89 6.34 -1.76 5.13
N THR A 90 5.99 -1.65 3.86
CA THR A 90 4.81 -0.93 3.37
C THR A 90 4.06 -1.90 2.45
N ASN A 91 2.76 -2.05 2.64
CA ASN A 91 1.97 -2.93 1.77
C ASN A 91 0.68 -2.27 1.35
N TYR A 92 0.23 -2.68 0.17
CA TYR A 92 -1.04 -2.31 -0.41
C TYR A 92 -1.83 -3.57 -0.65
N TYR A 93 -3.12 -3.51 -0.41
CA TYR A 93 -3.99 -4.65 -0.61
C TYR A 93 -5.36 -4.23 -1.08
N GLU A 94 -5.92 -5.04 -1.94
CA GLU A 94 -7.24 -4.86 -2.45
C GLU A 94 -7.96 -6.21 -2.57
N THR A 95 -9.26 -6.18 -2.32
CA THR A 95 -10.14 -7.35 -2.44
C THR A 95 -11.26 -7.00 -3.39
N LEU A 96 -11.41 -7.79 -4.44
CA LEU A 96 -12.39 -7.61 -5.50
C LEU A 96 -13.12 -8.93 -5.81
N PRO A 97 -14.26 -8.88 -6.51
CA PRO A 97 -14.81 -10.08 -7.15
C PRO A 97 -13.76 -10.74 -8.06
N SER A 98 -13.67 -12.07 -8.06
CA SER A 98 -12.61 -12.82 -8.76
C SER A 98 -12.51 -12.54 -10.26
N HIS A 99 -13.62 -12.19 -10.91
CA HIS A 99 -13.62 -11.81 -12.33
C HIS A 99 -12.95 -10.45 -12.61
N GLN A 100 -12.59 -9.69 -11.56
CA GLN A 100 -11.86 -8.41 -11.64
C GLN A 100 -10.36 -8.55 -11.30
N THR A 101 -9.83 -9.77 -11.26
CA THR A 101 -8.41 -10.02 -10.95
C THR A 101 -7.46 -9.25 -11.87
N GLU A 102 -7.77 -9.20 -13.17
CA GLU A 102 -6.96 -8.47 -14.15
C GLU A 102 -6.92 -6.97 -13.87
N LEU A 103 -8.03 -6.38 -13.42
CA LEU A 103 -8.08 -4.97 -13.02
C LEU A 103 -7.13 -4.70 -11.85
N ALA A 104 -7.19 -5.53 -10.80
CA ALA A 104 -6.33 -5.38 -9.64
C ALA A 104 -4.84 -5.48 -10.01
N LEU A 105 -4.47 -6.51 -10.76
CA LEU A 105 -3.08 -6.71 -11.19
C LEU A 105 -2.59 -5.59 -12.12
N TRP A 106 -3.46 -5.07 -12.98
CA TRP A 106 -3.12 -3.95 -13.87
C TRP A 106 -2.88 -2.67 -13.08
N LEU A 107 -3.76 -2.33 -12.13
CA LEU A 107 -3.63 -1.14 -11.29
C LEU A 107 -2.33 -1.16 -10.48
N GLU A 108 -2.01 -2.30 -9.87
CA GLU A 108 -0.78 -2.47 -9.11
C GLU A 108 0.47 -2.37 -10.01
N ALA A 109 0.45 -3.01 -11.18
CA ALA A 109 1.55 -2.96 -12.13
C ALA A 109 1.78 -1.55 -12.68
N ASP A 110 0.70 -0.82 -12.99
CA ASP A 110 0.79 0.53 -13.54
C ASP A 110 1.41 1.49 -12.51
N ARG A 111 0.94 1.50 -11.27
CA ARG A 111 1.55 2.36 -10.25
C ARG A 111 2.98 1.97 -9.89
N MET A 112 3.33 0.66 -9.89
CA MET A 112 4.71 0.24 -9.67
C MET A 112 5.66 0.73 -10.77
N GLY A 113 5.18 0.72 -12.01
CA GLY A 113 6.00 1.06 -13.17
C GLY A 113 6.05 2.55 -13.48
N THR A 114 4.99 3.30 -13.21
CA THR A 114 4.79 4.63 -13.80
C THR A 114 4.38 5.73 -12.82
N LEU A 115 4.33 5.45 -11.51
CA LEU A 115 3.99 6.44 -10.49
C LEU A 115 4.81 7.72 -10.60
N LEU A 116 6.12 7.57 -10.77
CA LEU A 116 7.03 8.71 -10.78
C LEU A 116 6.84 9.62 -12.00
N ASP A 117 6.33 9.09 -13.11
CA ASP A 117 6.04 9.85 -14.32
C ASP A 117 4.83 10.79 -14.13
N ALA A 118 3.92 10.44 -13.24
CA ALA A 118 2.72 11.20 -12.93
C ALA A 118 2.84 12.08 -11.67
N LEU A 119 3.87 11.86 -10.85
CA LEU A 119 4.03 12.56 -9.58
C LEU A 119 4.45 14.01 -9.78
N SER A 120 3.55 14.96 -9.50
CA SER A 120 3.85 16.38 -9.51
C SER A 120 4.35 16.88 -8.15
N GLN A 121 5.09 18.01 -8.17
CA GLN A 121 5.50 18.69 -6.94
C GLN A 121 4.29 19.11 -6.09
N GLU A 122 3.22 19.54 -6.73
CA GLU A 122 1.97 19.93 -6.05
C GLU A 122 1.34 18.75 -5.31
N ASN A 123 1.25 17.57 -5.96
CA ASN A 123 0.73 16.36 -5.32
C ASN A 123 1.59 15.92 -4.13
N LEU A 124 2.92 15.99 -4.28
CA LEU A 124 3.85 15.67 -3.21
C LEU A 124 3.69 16.61 -2.01
N ASP A 125 3.64 17.92 -2.26
CA ASP A 125 3.48 18.93 -1.20
C ASP A 125 2.14 18.79 -0.48
N ASN A 126 1.06 18.52 -1.21
CA ASN A 126 -0.25 18.26 -0.63
C ASN A 126 -0.22 17.02 0.28
N GLN A 127 0.34 15.90 -0.17
CA GLN A 127 0.40 14.68 0.65
C GLN A 127 1.30 14.86 1.88
N ARG A 128 2.37 15.65 1.77
CA ARG A 128 3.19 16.00 2.93
C ARG A 128 2.38 16.74 4.01
N GLU A 129 1.52 17.67 3.63
CA GLU A 129 0.66 18.36 4.59
C GLU A 129 -0.44 17.43 5.16
N VAL A 130 -0.98 16.52 4.37
CA VAL A 130 -1.93 15.48 4.85
C VAL A 130 -1.27 14.63 5.94
N VAL A 131 -0.11 14.04 5.67
CA VAL A 131 0.61 13.19 6.65
C VAL A 131 0.99 13.96 7.91
N LYS A 132 1.41 15.24 7.80
CA LYS A 132 1.66 16.09 8.97
C LYS A 132 0.39 16.31 9.80
N ASN A 133 -0.74 16.50 9.16
CA ASN A 133 -2.02 16.68 9.85
C ASN A 133 -2.46 15.37 10.53
N GLU A 134 -2.28 14.23 9.89
CA GLU A 134 -2.55 12.92 10.51
C GLU A 134 -1.66 12.67 11.72
N LYS A 135 -0.38 13.02 11.64
CA LYS A 135 0.53 12.95 12.80
C LYS A 135 0.01 13.80 13.95
N ARG A 136 -0.38 15.06 13.70
CA ARG A 136 -0.96 15.92 14.73
C ARG A 136 -2.21 15.33 15.36
N TRP A 137 -3.10 14.77 14.55
CA TRP A 137 -4.36 14.18 15.00
C TRP A 137 -4.16 12.87 15.77
N SER A 138 -3.31 11.99 15.26
CA SER A 138 -3.16 10.62 15.77
C SER A 138 -2.16 10.52 16.92
N TYR A 139 -1.18 11.43 16.98
CA TYR A 139 -0.09 11.38 17.95
C TYR A 139 -0.01 12.66 18.81
N ASP A 140 0.23 13.83 18.20
CA ASP A 140 0.57 15.04 18.96
C ASP A 140 -0.57 15.53 19.86
N ASN A 141 -1.82 15.39 19.42
CA ASN A 141 -3.02 15.84 20.15
C ASN A 141 -3.64 14.76 21.06
N ARG A 142 -3.01 13.60 21.22
CA ARG A 142 -3.50 12.52 22.08
C ARG A 142 -2.64 12.38 23.34
N PRO A 143 -3.24 12.10 24.51
CA PRO A 143 -2.48 11.73 25.69
C PRO A 143 -1.57 10.53 25.37
N TYR A 144 -0.31 10.63 25.72
CA TYR A 144 0.73 9.63 25.46
C TYR A 144 1.00 9.34 23.97
N GLY A 145 0.48 10.13 23.03
CA GLY A 145 0.59 9.84 21.60
C GLY A 145 2.03 9.77 21.06
N SER A 146 2.98 10.48 21.66
CA SER A 146 4.40 10.47 21.27
C SER A 146 5.20 9.26 21.77
N TRP A 147 4.56 8.29 22.44
CA TRP A 147 5.30 7.15 23.00
C TRP A 147 6.01 6.30 21.95
N GLN A 148 5.41 6.11 20.78
CA GLN A 148 6.01 5.35 19.69
C GLN A 148 7.29 6.02 19.16
N GLU A 149 7.26 7.33 18.95
CA GLU A 149 8.46 8.09 18.57
C GLU A 149 9.60 7.96 19.58
N LYS A 150 9.28 7.89 20.88
CA LYS A 150 10.28 7.76 21.94
C LYS A 150 10.84 6.35 22.10
N VAL A 151 10.11 5.34 21.64
CA VAL A 151 10.50 3.94 21.77
C VAL A 151 11.18 3.43 20.51
N PHE A 152 10.75 3.89 19.33
CA PHE A 152 11.20 3.37 18.04
C PHE A 152 11.92 4.42 17.17
N GLY A 153 11.98 5.69 17.61
CA GLY A 153 12.62 6.80 16.89
C GLY A 153 14.12 6.94 17.15
#